data_ced65969b1034131e460ed7184a5f09a
#
_entry.id   ced65969b1034131e460ed7184a5f09a
#
_cell.length_a   1.000
_cell.length_b   1.000
_cell.length_c   1.000
_cell.angle_alpha   90.00
_cell.angle_beta   90.00
_cell.angle_gamma   90.00
#
_symmetry.space_group_name_H-M   'P 1'
#
loop_
_entity.id
_entity.type
_entity.pdbx_description
1 polymer ?
#
loop_
_entity_poly.entity_id
_entity_poly.type
_entity_poly.pdbx_seq_one_letter_code
_entity_poly.pdbx_strand_id
1 'polypeptide(L)'
;MNKKRVDEYIPRAYRALSDTGIADNGTIDASYKGQIASFGAMIAMGSVLSAIALFSARGKTDADRTKLMKAIYAVIQGSTGEIADNALFDYVQAEKNRGEIRFAKEKVTDAAIALKLAMNLYEPGEKNRGGTANT
;
A
#
# COMPACT_ATOMS: atom_id res chain seq x y z
N MET A 1 -3.40 9.80 12.72
CA MET A 1 -2.96 8.40 12.82
C MET A 1 -3.48 7.77 14.10
N ASN A 2 -4.03 6.61 13.99
CA ASN A 2 -4.48 5.84 15.14
C ASN A 2 -3.43 4.78 15.44
N LYS A 3 -2.67 4.98 16.51
CA LYS A 3 -1.55 4.12 16.83
C LYS A 3 -1.96 2.66 17.05
N LYS A 4 -3.09 2.46 17.73
CA LYS A 4 -3.56 1.11 17.99
C LYS A 4 -3.92 0.41 16.69
N ARG A 5 -4.56 1.13 15.77
CA ARG A 5 -4.91 0.55 14.47
C ARG A 5 -3.66 0.23 13.67
N VAL A 6 -2.67 1.11 13.69
CA VAL A 6 -1.42 0.83 12.98
C VAL A 6 -0.77 -0.44 13.52
N ASP A 7 -0.72 -0.57 14.85
CA ASP A 7 -0.14 -1.78 15.44
C ASP A 7 -0.88 -3.03 15.00
N GLU A 8 -2.21 -2.97 14.93
CA GLU A 8 -3.00 -4.11 14.47
C GLU A 8 -2.78 -4.40 12.99
N TYR A 9 -2.52 -3.36 12.22
CA TYR A 9 -2.35 -3.48 10.78
C TYR A 9 -0.98 -4.02 10.37
N ILE A 10 0.05 -3.86 11.21
CA ILE A 10 1.40 -4.27 10.82
C ILE A 10 1.48 -5.77 10.47
N PRO A 11 0.95 -6.70 11.28
CA PRO A 11 0.99 -8.11 10.87
C PRO A 11 0.21 -8.37 9.59
N ARG A 12 -0.91 -7.68 9.40
CA ARG A 12 -1.68 -7.81 8.16
C ARG A 12 -0.88 -7.28 6.98
N ALA A 13 -0.18 -6.17 7.18
CA ALA A 13 0.65 -5.57 6.15
C ALA A 13 1.80 -6.50 5.76
N TYR A 14 2.42 -7.13 6.75
CA TYR A 14 3.50 -8.06 6.49
C TYR A 14 3.03 -9.18 5.55
N ARG A 15 1.86 -9.74 5.84
CA ARG A 15 1.29 -10.80 5.00
C ARG A 15 0.86 -10.26 3.63
N ALA A 16 0.26 -9.08 3.61
CA ALA A 16 -0.23 -8.50 2.36
C ALA A 16 0.91 -8.23 1.38
N LEU A 17 2.07 -7.83 1.87
CA LEU A 17 3.22 -7.60 1.00
C LEU A 17 3.63 -8.88 0.27
N SER A 18 3.58 -10.01 0.94
CA SER A 18 3.89 -11.28 0.33
C SER A 18 2.75 -11.74 -0.60
N ASP A 19 1.52 -11.62 -0.13
CA ASP A 19 0.35 -12.12 -0.86
C ASP A 19 0.14 -11.38 -2.19
N THR A 20 0.47 -10.09 -2.23
CA THR A 20 0.31 -9.31 -3.46
C THR A 20 1.50 -9.42 -4.41
N GLY A 21 2.58 -10.06 -3.95
CA GLY A 21 3.79 -10.17 -4.77
C GLY A 21 4.69 -8.96 -4.69
N ILE A 22 4.40 -8.00 -3.83
CA ILE A 22 5.30 -6.87 -3.60
C ILE A 22 6.60 -7.39 -2.98
N ALA A 23 6.48 -8.29 -2.01
CA ALA A 23 7.63 -8.99 -1.46
C ALA A 23 7.70 -10.36 -2.13
N ASP A 24 8.90 -10.77 -2.54
CA ASP A 24 9.11 -12.02 -3.24
C ASP A 24 10.34 -12.69 -2.66
N ASN A 25 10.17 -13.91 -2.17
CA ASN A 25 11.26 -14.67 -1.55
C ASN A 25 11.96 -13.90 -0.44
N GLY A 26 11.18 -13.17 0.35
CA GLY A 26 11.70 -12.44 1.49
C GLY A 26 12.37 -11.12 1.13
N THR A 27 12.33 -10.71 -0.13
CA THR A 27 12.94 -9.44 -0.55
C THR A 27 11.89 -8.50 -1.11
N ILE A 28 12.20 -7.21 -1.08
CA ILE A 28 11.31 -6.19 -1.58
C ILE A 28 12.12 -5.14 -2.31
N ASP A 29 11.61 -4.67 -3.44
CA ASP A 29 12.25 -3.60 -4.20
C ASP A 29 12.07 -2.29 -3.42
N ALA A 30 13.18 -1.58 -3.21
CA ALA A 30 13.13 -0.36 -2.40
C ALA A 30 12.26 0.73 -3.01
N SER A 31 11.97 0.66 -4.30
CA SER A 31 11.10 1.65 -4.95
C SER A 31 9.71 1.66 -4.32
N TYR A 32 9.26 0.54 -3.76
CA TYR A 32 7.96 0.50 -3.10
C TYR A 32 7.88 1.41 -1.89
N LYS A 33 8.98 1.56 -1.15
CA LYS A 33 8.98 2.48 0.01
C LYS A 33 8.75 3.91 -0.43
N GLY A 34 9.38 4.31 -1.53
CA GLY A 34 9.16 5.64 -2.07
C GLY A 34 7.74 5.83 -2.55
N GLN A 35 7.18 4.82 -3.21
CA GLN A 35 5.83 4.92 -3.73
C GLN A 35 4.80 5.02 -2.62
N ILE A 36 4.94 4.22 -1.57
CA ILE A 36 3.96 4.28 -0.48
C ILE A 36 4.06 5.61 0.28
N ALA A 37 5.26 6.17 0.39
CA ALA A 37 5.43 7.48 1.01
C ALA A 37 4.78 8.57 0.16
N SER A 38 4.93 8.48 -1.17
CA SER A 38 4.28 9.43 -2.08
C SER A 38 2.76 9.34 -1.98
N PHE A 39 2.24 8.13 -1.87
CA PHE A 39 0.80 7.94 -1.72
C PHE A 39 0.29 8.63 -0.47
N GLY A 40 0.98 8.44 0.65
CA GLY A 40 0.59 9.10 1.90
C GLY A 40 0.63 10.61 1.79
N ALA A 41 1.64 11.15 1.14
CA ALA A 41 1.75 12.59 0.94
C ALA A 41 0.59 13.12 0.09
N MET A 42 0.21 12.37 -0.93
CA MET A 42 -0.89 12.79 -1.80
C MET A 42 -2.22 12.81 -1.07
N ILE A 43 -2.44 11.85 -0.18
CA ILE A 43 -3.66 11.88 0.65
C ILE A 43 -3.66 13.11 1.53
N ALA A 44 -2.52 13.43 2.14
CA ALA A 44 -2.42 14.56 3.05
C ALA A 44 -2.63 15.90 2.33
N MET A 45 -2.16 16.00 1.08
CA MET A 45 -2.23 17.24 0.33
C MET A 45 -3.45 17.37 -0.55
N GLY A 46 -4.14 16.29 -0.79
CA GLY A 46 -5.30 16.27 -1.68
C GLY A 46 -6.44 15.49 -1.06
N SER A 47 -6.97 14.54 -1.83
CA SER A 47 -8.06 13.69 -1.35
C SER A 47 -7.66 12.24 -1.46
N VAL A 48 -8.28 11.41 -0.63
CA VAL A 48 -8.01 9.98 -0.66
C VAL A 48 -8.45 9.37 -1.99
N LEU A 49 -9.57 9.81 -2.54
CA LEU A 49 -10.04 9.29 -3.81
C LEU A 49 -9.10 9.66 -4.96
N SER A 50 -8.62 10.89 -4.98
CA SER A 50 -7.68 11.33 -6.02
C SER A 50 -6.38 10.54 -5.95
N ALA A 51 -5.87 10.32 -4.75
CA ALA A 51 -4.64 9.58 -4.57
C ALA A 51 -4.80 8.13 -5.06
N ILE A 52 -5.91 7.49 -4.70
CA ILE A 52 -6.18 6.12 -5.13
C ILE A 52 -6.31 6.06 -6.64
N ALA A 53 -7.03 7.01 -7.23
CA ALA A 53 -7.21 7.00 -8.67
C ALA A 53 -5.88 7.14 -9.41
N LEU A 54 -5.03 8.04 -8.92
CA LEU A 54 -3.73 8.23 -9.55
C LEU A 54 -2.86 6.97 -9.43
N PHE A 55 -2.88 6.33 -8.26
CA PHE A 55 -2.05 5.14 -8.03
C PHE A 55 -2.67 3.89 -8.63
N SER A 56 -3.89 3.97 -9.14
CA SER A 56 -4.50 2.86 -9.86
C SER A 56 -4.16 2.88 -11.35
N ALA A 57 -3.52 3.93 -11.82
CA ALA A 57 -3.11 3.98 -13.22
C ALA A 57 -2.00 2.98 -13.47
N ARG A 58 -2.08 2.30 -14.60
CA ARG A 58 -1.04 1.36 -14.99
C ARG A 58 0.09 2.15 -15.61
N GLY A 59 1.28 1.99 -15.06
CA GLY A 59 2.43 2.72 -15.52
C GLY A 59 3.63 1.82 -15.65
N LYS A 60 4.70 2.38 -16.18
CA LYS A 60 5.95 1.65 -16.37
C LYS A 60 6.95 2.06 -15.31
N THR A 61 6.63 1.74 -14.08
CA THR A 61 7.53 2.01 -12.97
C THR A 61 8.02 0.70 -12.41
N ASP A 62 9.13 0.74 -11.70
CA ASP A 62 9.66 -0.45 -11.05
C ASP A 62 8.69 -0.96 -9.99
N ALA A 63 8.04 -0.06 -9.30
CA ALA A 63 7.04 -0.44 -8.31
C ALA A 63 5.68 -0.51 -9.00
N ASP A 64 4.99 -1.59 -8.76
CA ASP A 64 3.64 -1.77 -9.29
C ASP A 64 2.66 -1.14 -8.33
N ARG A 65 2.19 0.05 -8.69
CA ARG A 65 1.28 0.80 -7.83
C ARG A 65 -0.05 0.09 -7.61
N THR A 66 -0.49 -0.70 -8.59
CA THR A 66 -1.75 -1.42 -8.42
C THR A 66 -1.63 -2.47 -7.34
N LYS A 67 -0.46 -3.08 -7.18
CA LYS A 67 -0.24 -4.02 -6.08
C LYS A 67 -0.28 -3.31 -4.74
N LEU A 68 0.22 -2.07 -4.66
CA LEU A 68 0.13 -1.30 -3.44
C LEU A 68 -1.31 -1.01 -3.06
N MET A 69 -2.14 -0.66 -4.05
CA MET A 69 -3.56 -0.42 -3.77
C MET A 69 -4.25 -1.68 -3.26
N LYS A 70 -3.92 -2.82 -3.83
CA LYS A 70 -4.46 -4.10 -3.36
C LYS A 70 -3.98 -4.42 -1.96
N ALA A 71 -2.71 -4.14 -1.68
CA ALA A 71 -2.16 -4.41 -0.35
C ALA A 71 -2.85 -3.55 0.71
N ILE A 72 -3.11 -2.28 0.42
CA ILE A 72 -3.83 -1.42 1.35
C ILE A 72 -5.22 -1.99 1.64
N TYR A 73 -5.92 -2.41 0.60
CA TYR A 73 -7.24 -2.99 0.78
C TYR A 73 -7.17 -4.26 1.64
N ALA A 74 -6.19 -5.12 1.37
CA ALA A 74 -6.02 -6.36 2.13
C ALA A 74 -5.78 -6.06 3.61
N VAL A 75 -5.00 -5.05 3.91
CA VAL A 75 -4.73 -4.67 5.31
C VAL A 75 -6.02 -4.22 5.99
N ILE A 76 -6.79 -3.37 5.33
CA ILE A 76 -8.03 -2.85 5.91
C ILE A 76 -9.02 -3.99 6.15
N GLN A 77 -9.18 -4.88 5.18
CA GLN A 77 -10.14 -5.98 5.28
C GLN A 77 -9.63 -7.13 6.13
N GLY A 78 -8.34 -7.27 6.30
CA GLY A 78 -7.78 -8.38 7.04
C GLY A 78 -7.92 -9.70 6.30
N SER A 79 -8.07 -9.64 4.99
CA SER A 79 -8.34 -10.81 4.16
C SER A 79 -7.10 -11.18 3.36
N THR A 80 -6.95 -12.46 3.05
CA THR A 80 -5.82 -12.96 2.27
C THR A 80 -6.23 -13.50 0.91
N GLY A 81 -7.49 -13.34 0.54
CA GLY A 81 -7.96 -13.84 -0.74
C GLY A 81 -7.55 -12.95 -1.90
N GLU A 82 -7.96 -13.39 -3.08
CA GLU A 82 -7.71 -12.61 -4.27
C GLU A 82 -8.49 -11.29 -4.21
N ILE A 83 -7.84 -10.21 -4.62
CA ILE A 83 -8.41 -8.89 -4.51
C ILE A 83 -8.66 -8.36 -5.92
N ALA A 84 -9.89 -7.89 -6.15
CA ALA A 84 -10.26 -7.36 -7.45
C ALA A 84 -9.54 -6.05 -7.74
N ASP A 85 -9.36 -5.76 -9.02
CA ASP A 85 -8.86 -4.47 -9.42
C ASP A 85 -9.83 -3.39 -8.93
N ASN A 86 -9.29 -2.27 -8.52
CA ASN A 86 -10.09 -1.13 -8.04
C ASN A 86 -10.88 -1.41 -6.77
N ALA A 87 -10.55 -2.48 -6.04
CA ALA A 87 -11.27 -2.80 -4.80
C ALA A 87 -11.15 -1.68 -3.78
N LEU A 88 -9.97 -1.08 -3.66
CA LEU A 88 -9.76 0.00 -2.71
C LEU A 88 -10.58 1.23 -3.10
N PHE A 89 -10.59 1.57 -4.38
CA PHE A 89 -11.37 2.70 -4.85
C PHE A 89 -12.86 2.48 -4.57
N ASP A 90 -13.34 1.28 -4.88
CA ASP A 90 -14.77 0.97 -4.68
C ASP A 90 -15.13 1.01 -3.20
N TYR A 91 -14.23 0.54 -2.34
CA TYR A 91 -14.45 0.59 -0.89
C TYR A 91 -14.59 2.03 -0.40
N VAL A 92 -13.66 2.90 -0.80
CA VAL A 92 -13.67 4.29 -0.33
C VAL A 92 -14.87 5.03 -0.92
N GLN A 93 -15.21 4.76 -2.18
CA GLN A 93 -16.37 5.38 -2.79
C GLN A 93 -17.66 5.00 -2.06
N ALA A 94 -17.78 3.73 -1.68
CA ALA A 94 -18.95 3.27 -0.93
C ALA A 94 -19.02 3.96 0.43
N GLU A 95 -17.88 4.12 1.10
CA GLU A 95 -17.85 4.82 2.39
C GLU A 95 -18.23 6.29 2.23
N LYS A 96 -17.77 6.91 1.14
CA LYS A 96 -18.15 8.29 0.87
C LYS A 96 -19.66 8.42 0.71
N ASN A 97 -20.26 7.48 -0.02
CA ASN A 97 -21.70 7.50 -0.24
C ASN A 97 -22.49 7.33 1.06
N ARG A 98 -21.90 6.73 2.07
CA ARG A 98 -22.53 6.58 3.38
C ARG A 98 -22.15 7.72 4.34
N GLY A 99 -21.42 8.71 3.87
CA GLY A 99 -20.99 9.81 4.73
C GLY A 99 -19.82 9.46 5.63
N GLU A 100 -19.09 8.38 5.33
CA GLU A 100 -18.00 7.88 6.17
C GLU A 100 -16.63 8.05 5.55
N ILE A 101 -16.49 8.97 4.60
CA ILE A 101 -15.22 9.08 3.88
C ILE A 101 -14.07 9.50 4.81
N ARG A 102 -14.35 10.29 5.85
CA ARG A 102 -13.30 10.71 6.76
C ARG A 102 -12.70 9.50 7.48
N PHE A 103 -13.56 8.58 7.90
CA PHE A 103 -13.11 7.37 8.58
C PHE A 103 -12.36 6.46 7.63
N ALA A 104 -12.86 6.35 6.39
CA ALA A 104 -12.16 5.56 5.37
C ALA A 104 -10.77 6.14 5.10
N LYS A 105 -10.66 7.47 5.03
CA LYS A 105 -9.37 8.12 4.82
C LYS A 105 -8.40 7.77 5.94
N GLU A 106 -8.87 7.74 7.19
CA GLU A 106 -8.02 7.37 8.31
C GLU A 106 -7.51 5.95 8.18
N LYS A 107 -8.40 5.02 7.80
CA LYS A 107 -8.00 3.64 7.65
C LYS A 107 -6.99 3.45 6.51
N VAL A 108 -7.21 4.12 5.40
CA VAL A 108 -6.27 4.05 4.28
C VAL A 108 -4.91 4.60 4.67
N THR A 109 -4.90 5.73 5.38
CA THR A 109 -3.66 6.33 5.85
C THR A 109 -2.92 5.39 6.80
N ASP A 110 -3.64 4.82 7.75
CA ASP A 110 -3.03 3.91 8.72
C ASP A 110 -2.52 2.64 8.06
N ALA A 111 -3.24 2.14 7.06
CA ALA A 111 -2.78 0.98 6.30
C ALA A 111 -1.50 1.28 5.53
N ALA A 112 -1.41 2.48 4.94
CA ALA A 112 -0.21 2.88 4.21
C ALA A 112 0.98 2.99 5.16
N ILE A 113 0.77 3.54 6.35
CA ILE A 113 1.83 3.63 7.35
C ILE A 113 2.28 2.23 7.76
N ALA A 114 1.32 1.33 8.03
CA ALA A 114 1.65 -0.02 8.43
C ALA A 114 2.42 -0.76 7.35
N LEU A 115 2.04 -0.58 6.09
CA LEU A 115 2.76 -1.20 4.97
C LEU A 115 4.20 -0.69 4.90
N LYS A 116 4.38 0.61 5.05
CA LYS A 116 5.72 1.18 5.00
C LYS A 116 6.59 0.61 6.12
N LEU A 117 6.02 0.49 7.32
CA LEU A 117 6.74 -0.09 8.45
C LEU A 117 7.04 -1.57 8.24
N ALA A 118 6.06 -2.32 7.74
CA ALA A 118 6.23 -3.75 7.50
C ALA A 118 7.28 -4.03 6.42
N MET A 119 7.48 -3.11 5.50
CA MET A 119 8.50 -3.27 4.46
C MET A 119 9.89 -3.40 5.06
N ASN A 120 10.11 -2.84 6.25
CA ASN A 120 11.39 -2.95 6.92
C ASN A 120 11.69 -4.35 7.42
N LEU A 121 10.69 -5.23 7.44
CA LEU A 121 10.87 -6.60 7.89
C LEU A 121 11.33 -7.54 6.79
N TYR A 122 11.48 -7.01 5.58
CA TYR A 122 11.96 -7.76 4.42
C TYR A 122 13.34 -7.28 4.04
N GLU A 123 14.08 -8.12 3.33
CA GLU A 123 15.40 -7.76 2.82
C GLU A 123 15.26 -6.83 1.62
N PRO A 124 16.19 -5.88 1.44
CA PRO A 124 16.18 -5.05 0.23
C PRO A 124 16.40 -5.92 -1.00
N GLY A 125 15.66 -5.62 -2.05
CA GLY A 125 15.79 -6.38 -3.28
C GLY A 125 17.04 -6.05 -4.06
N GLU A 126 17.46 -6.99 -4.88
CA GLU A 126 18.67 -6.85 -5.69
C GLU A 126 18.54 -5.75 -6.74
N LYS A 127 17.35 -5.56 -7.25
CA LYS A 127 17.15 -4.63 -8.33
C LYS A 127 17.68 -3.25 -8.02
N ASN A 128 17.51 -2.84 -6.78
CA ASN A 128 17.90 -1.53 -6.35
C ASN A 128 19.39 -1.30 -6.36
N ARG A 129 20.13 -2.38 -6.27
CA ARG A 129 21.59 -2.33 -6.24
C ARG A 129 22.20 -2.91 -7.49
N GLY A 130 21.35 -3.27 -8.44
CA GLY A 130 21.82 -3.99 -9.60
C GLY A 130 22.97 -3.31 -10.29
N GLY A 131 22.82 -2.03 -10.52
CA GLY A 131 23.85 -1.28 -11.22
C GLY A 131 25.13 -1.19 -10.45
N THR A 132 25.04 -0.99 -9.16
CA THR A 132 26.25 -0.86 -8.35
C THR A 132 26.85 -2.21 -8.04
N ALA A 133 26.02 -3.21 -7.92
CA ALA A 133 26.52 -4.53 -7.61
C ALA A 133 27.41 -5.10 -8.70
N ASN A 134 27.28 -4.59 -9.89
CA ASN A 134 28.06 -5.06 -11.02
C ASN A 134 29.46 -4.51 -11.05
N THR A 135 29.74 -3.60 -10.21
CA THR A 135 31.05 -2.99 -10.23
C THR A 135 32.03 -3.75 -9.42
#